data_05b136898b46045663f3ccd1acd4be52
#
_entry.id   05b136898b46045663f3ccd1acd4be52
#
_cell.length_a   1.000
_cell.length_b   1.000
_cell.length_c   1.000
_cell.angle_alpha   90.00
_cell.angle_beta   90.00
_cell.angle_gamma   90.00
#
_symmetry.space_group_name_H-M   'P 1'
#
loop_
_entity.id
_entity.type
_entity.pdbx_description
1 polymer ?
#
loop_
_entity_poly.entity_id
_entity_poly.type
_entity_poly.pdbx_seq_one_letter_code
_entity_poly.pdbx_strand_id
1 'polypeptide(L)'
;MRTRRLITAWIVTLSVLFLTGCLTARIPDAPVTDAPSESEASETTASEPAESVTPPVTEPTTETPTEPRIPEGMSVFFGHLMDHAVAEANARTLAQQGSGLYDVLSEHVWLNEEVLPLIEAYTLPERPFYGARAVTPELREQILANRNTAFLSEFPGTEVQLRYGIISQNAPVRSFPTSMRATDTLDGRAFDYFQESMFQIGEGVLVLHESLDGQWVFVQGPNYNGWVHEEDIAFTSEADFRAFLTARDFAVAVRPGVQATVERPSQEAIQLTLRLGTVLPLKRFDESAVTLVFPVRNEVGDLETQEITLENNGAFSAGFLPYSADALLAVANSVIGWEYGWGDEKENYDCSSFSGLSYRCFGFYMPRNSSQQRYFGGTVTDVSGQDRASKYRFLEQHPGAVLAYPGHVMVYEKTEEGRHYILHANTSWYDGAGVFHEAYRVWEAPLEELARSDGSLLLDAVRWIVTFP
;
A
#
# COMPACT_ATOMS: atom_id res chain seq x y z
N MET A 1 -67.78 -21.62 -11.38
CA MET A 1 -66.82 -22.29 -10.50
C MET A 1 -65.45 -22.08 -11.12
N ARG A 2 -64.67 -21.10 -10.65
CA ARG A 2 -63.26 -20.83 -11.00
C ARG A 2 -62.47 -20.76 -9.71
N THR A 3 -61.68 -21.78 -9.47
CA THR A 3 -60.79 -21.90 -8.32
C THR A 3 -59.53 -21.03 -8.59
N ARG A 4 -59.38 -19.97 -7.78
CA ARG A 4 -58.15 -19.17 -7.70
C ARG A 4 -57.13 -19.95 -6.83
N ARG A 5 -56.02 -20.33 -7.38
CA ARG A 5 -54.83 -20.82 -6.62
C ARG A 5 -54.07 -19.58 -6.12
N LEU A 6 -53.98 -19.45 -4.83
CA LEU A 6 -53.10 -18.54 -4.12
C LEU A 6 -51.66 -19.12 -4.22
N ILE A 7 -50.80 -18.38 -4.81
CA ILE A 7 -49.33 -18.63 -4.79
C ILE A 7 -48.83 -17.85 -3.59
N THR A 8 -48.48 -18.57 -2.53
CA THR A 8 -47.79 -18.02 -1.35
C THR A 8 -46.32 -17.85 -1.69
N ALA A 9 -45.89 -16.61 -1.90
CA ALA A 9 -44.47 -16.28 -2.06
C ALA A 9 -43.79 -16.41 -0.69
N TRP A 10 -42.88 -17.35 -0.57
CA TRP A 10 -41.94 -17.43 0.55
C TRP A 10 -40.85 -16.39 0.28
N ILE A 11 -40.88 -15.28 1.04
CA ILE A 11 -39.75 -14.37 1.15
C ILE A 11 -38.76 -15.05 2.09
N VAL A 12 -37.73 -15.64 1.52
CA VAL A 12 -36.56 -16.07 2.27
C VAL A 12 -35.78 -14.80 2.59
N THR A 13 -35.94 -14.33 3.81
CA THR A 13 -35.08 -13.28 4.37
C THR A 13 -33.72 -13.91 4.63
N LEU A 14 -32.81 -13.76 3.68
CA LEU A 14 -31.41 -14.15 3.85
C LEU A 14 -30.77 -13.09 4.77
N SER A 15 -30.69 -13.39 6.06
CA SER A 15 -29.88 -12.61 6.99
C SER A 15 -28.41 -12.82 6.62
N VAL A 16 -27.87 -11.91 5.84
CA VAL A 16 -26.43 -11.86 5.58
C VAL A 16 -25.76 -11.37 6.85
N LEU A 17 -25.28 -12.30 7.65
CA LEU A 17 -24.30 -12.01 8.69
C LEU A 17 -23.02 -11.53 7.98
N PHE A 18 -22.82 -10.23 7.91
CA PHE A 18 -21.52 -9.67 7.62
C PHE A 18 -20.59 -9.96 8.81
N LEU A 19 -19.95 -11.12 8.77
CA LEU A 19 -18.71 -11.32 9.49
C LEU A 19 -17.67 -10.42 8.82
N THR A 20 -17.49 -9.24 9.41
CA THR A 20 -16.37 -8.36 9.16
C THR A 20 -15.09 -9.03 9.66
N GLY A 21 -14.62 -10.01 8.93
CA GLY A 21 -13.34 -10.63 9.12
C GLY A 21 -12.38 -10.13 8.06
N CYS A 22 -11.72 -8.99 8.29
CA CYS A 22 -10.35 -8.88 7.82
C CYS A 22 -9.62 -10.03 8.50
N LEU A 23 -9.34 -11.10 7.77
CA LEU A 23 -8.49 -12.18 8.23
C LEU A 23 -7.12 -11.56 8.53
N THR A 24 -6.87 -11.32 9.81
CA THR A 24 -5.51 -11.05 10.28
C THR A 24 -4.73 -12.34 10.09
N ALA A 25 -3.86 -12.37 9.08
CA ALA A 25 -2.79 -13.33 9.06
C ALA A 25 -2.03 -13.20 10.38
N ARG A 26 -2.13 -14.18 11.25
CA ARG A 26 -1.32 -14.27 12.46
C ARG A 26 0.08 -14.64 11.99
N ILE A 27 1.00 -13.69 12.04
CA ILE A 27 2.43 -13.97 11.98
C ILE A 27 2.78 -14.65 13.30
N PRO A 28 3.38 -15.86 13.30
CA PRO A 28 3.83 -16.50 14.52
C PRO A 28 4.96 -15.69 15.16
N ASP A 29 4.95 -15.59 16.48
CA ASP A 29 6.02 -14.99 17.28
C ASP A 29 7.33 -15.78 17.07
N ALA A 30 8.36 -15.12 16.57
CA ALA A 30 9.70 -15.68 16.49
C ALA A 30 10.34 -15.73 17.87
N PRO A 31 11.09 -16.79 18.23
CA PRO A 31 11.74 -16.90 19.51
C PRO A 31 12.93 -15.93 19.64
N VAL A 32 12.99 -15.25 20.76
CA VAL A 32 14.11 -14.42 21.20
C VAL A 32 15.29 -15.33 21.53
N THR A 33 16.43 -15.16 20.86
CA THR A 33 17.70 -15.75 21.29
C THR A 33 18.65 -14.66 21.75
N ASP A 34 19.15 -14.87 22.97
CA ASP A 34 20.12 -14.05 23.66
C ASP A 34 21.48 -14.01 22.93
N ALA A 35 22.09 -12.83 22.94
CA ALA A 35 23.45 -12.58 22.48
C ALA A 35 24.48 -13.04 23.50
N PRO A 36 25.64 -13.54 23.12
CA PRO A 36 26.82 -13.58 23.97
C PRO A 36 27.85 -12.49 23.63
N SER A 37 28.46 -12.09 24.73
CA SER A 37 29.45 -11.06 24.99
C SER A 37 30.79 -11.20 24.29
N GLU A 38 31.42 -10.03 24.21
CA GLU A 38 32.81 -9.65 23.90
C GLU A 38 33.93 -10.59 24.30
N SER A 39 35.04 -10.62 23.51
CA SER A 39 36.39 -10.75 24.01
C SER A 39 37.47 -10.13 23.11
N GLU A 40 38.26 -9.36 23.74
CA GLU A 40 39.46 -8.59 23.54
C GLU A 40 40.50 -9.02 22.49
N ALA A 41 41.05 -7.99 21.93
CA ALA A 41 42.38 -7.57 21.49
C ALA A 41 43.57 -8.54 21.48
N SER A 42 44.41 -8.43 20.46
CA SER A 42 45.88 -8.38 20.63
C SER A 42 46.57 -7.65 19.47
N GLU A 43 47.35 -6.65 19.86
CA GLU A 43 48.32 -5.91 19.03
C GLU A 43 49.50 -6.80 18.60
N THR A 44 50.03 -6.54 17.42
CA THR A 44 51.44 -6.83 17.12
C THR A 44 52.03 -5.77 16.18
N THR A 45 53.04 -5.11 16.67
CA THR A 45 53.97 -4.18 16.04
C THR A 45 54.95 -4.87 15.09
N ALA A 46 55.36 -4.24 13.99
CA ALA A 46 56.73 -4.24 13.48
C ALA A 46 56.91 -3.30 12.26
N SER A 47 57.74 -2.31 12.49
CA SER A 47 58.93 -1.81 11.80
C SER A 47 58.91 -1.39 10.33
N GLU A 48 59.26 -0.10 10.16
CA GLU A 48 59.71 0.55 8.97
C GLU A 48 60.99 -0.10 8.33
N PRO A 49 61.24 0.11 7.02
CA PRO A 49 62.36 0.93 6.67
C PRO A 49 62.22 1.85 5.42
N ALA A 50 62.90 3.01 5.57
CA ALA A 50 63.69 3.77 4.59
C ALA A 50 63.07 4.42 3.34
N GLU A 51 63.28 5.73 3.33
CA GLU A 51 63.03 6.73 2.31
C GLU A 51 63.63 6.46 0.91
N SER A 52 62.82 6.77 -0.10
CA SER A 52 63.31 7.09 -1.46
C SER A 52 62.59 8.36 -1.95
N VAL A 53 63.36 9.41 -2.11
CA VAL A 53 62.92 10.74 -2.56
C VAL A 53 62.72 10.72 -4.09
N THR A 54 61.53 10.94 -4.56
CA THR A 54 61.21 11.28 -5.97
C THR A 54 60.44 12.63 -6.02
N PRO A 55 60.62 13.48 -7.07
CA PRO A 55 60.11 14.86 -7.07
C PRO A 55 58.60 14.95 -7.27
N PRO A 56 57.96 16.08 -6.95
CA PRO A 56 56.52 16.18 -6.85
C PRO A 56 55.87 16.17 -8.24
N VAL A 57 55.06 15.12 -8.47
CA VAL A 57 54.05 15.11 -9.50
C VAL A 57 52.83 15.84 -8.92
N THR A 58 52.44 16.96 -9.52
CA THR A 58 51.18 17.62 -9.25
C THR A 58 50.04 16.67 -9.61
N GLU A 59 49.47 16.03 -8.62
CA GLU A 59 48.22 15.29 -8.76
C GLU A 59 47.09 16.24 -9.13
N PRO A 60 46.21 15.87 -10.09
CA PRO A 60 44.95 16.57 -10.27
C PRO A 60 44.12 16.40 -8.99
N THR A 61 43.74 17.49 -8.38
CA THR A 61 42.76 17.49 -7.28
C THR A 61 41.48 16.87 -7.78
N THR A 62 41.27 15.58 -7.49
CA THR A 62 39.97 14.96 -7.56
C THR A 62 39.17 15.55 -6.40
N GLU A 63 38.35 16.56 -6.72
CA GLU A 63 37.28 16.96 -5.82
C GLU A 63 36.44 15.71 -5.57
N THR A 64 36.50 15.18 -4.37
CA THR A 64 35.57 14.17 -3.89
C THR A 64 34.17 14.77 -4.06
N PRO A 65 33.23 14.11 -4.75
CA PRO A 65 31.86 14.63 -4.84
C PRO A 65 31.36 14.86 -3.41
N THR A 66 31.14 16.11 -3.05
CA THR A 66 30.54 16.46 -1.76
C THR A 66 29.15 15.84 -1.78
N GLU A 67 28.86 14.92 -0.86
CA GLU A 67 27.50 14.39 -0.68
C GLU A 67 26.54 15.59 -0.56
N PRO A 68 25.44 15.57 -1.31
CA PRO A 68 24.48 16.68 -1.29
C PRO A 68 23.96 16.84 0.15
N ARG A 69 24.21 18.03 0.70
CA ARG A 69 23.82 18.37 2.07
C ARG A 69 22.29 18.30 2.18
N ILE A 70 21.78 17.44 3.09
CA ILE A 70 20.36 17.38 3.42
C ILE A 70 19.95 18.73 4.02
N PRO A 71 18.89 19.39 3.50
CA PRO A 71 18.41 20.66 4.06
C PRO A 71 17.98 20.51 5.53
N GLU A 72 18.07 21.62 6.29
CA GLU A 72 17.61 21.65 7.67
C GLU A 72 16.11 21.32 7.75
N GLY A 73 15.72 20.49 8.72
CA GLY A 73 14.33 20.03 8.89
C GLY A 73 13.89 18.91 7.96
N MET A 74 14.80 18.40 7.09
CA MET A 74 14.52 17.30 6.17
C MET A 74 15.28 16.03 6.54
N SER A 75 14.76 14.88 6.13
CA SER A 75 15.39 13.57 6.29
C SER A 75 15.09 12.69 5.08
N VAL A 76 15.88 11.62 4.89
CA VAL A 76 15.62 10.63 3.85
C VAL A 76 14.95 9.41 4.46
N PHE A 77 13.88 8.95 3.85
CA PHE A 77 13.22 7.69 4.17
C PHE A 77 12.78 6.99 2.87
N PHE A 78 13.04 5.69 2.74
CA PHE A 78 12.84 4.92 1.50
C PHE A 78 13.41 5.62 0.26
N GLY A 79 14.59 6.24 0.41
CA GLY A 79 15.28 6.94 -0.66
C GLY A 79 14.77 8.34 -1.00
N HIS A 80 13.64 8.78 -0.44
CA HIS A 80 13.06 10.08 -0.72
C HIS A 80 13.28 11.11 0.39
N LEU A 81 13.55 12.34 -0.02
CA LEU A 81 13.66 13.48 0.89
C LEU A 81 12.25 13.91 1.35
N MET A 82 12.06 14.05 2.67
CA MET A 82 10.80 14.43 3.28
C MET A 82 11.01 15.22 4.58
N ASP A 83 9.95 15.80 5.11
CA ASP A 83 9.97 16.44 6.43
C ASP A 83 10.49 15.48 7.50
N HIS A 84 11.28 16.01 8.44
CA HIS A 84 11.91 15.19 9.49
C HIS A 84 10.89 14.48 10.38
N ALA A 85 9.81 15.15 10.78
CA ALA A 85 8.77 14.55 11.62
C ALA A 85 8.02 13.42 10.88
N VAL A 86 7.83 13.57 9.56
CA VAL A 86 7.25 12.53 8.69
C VAL A 86 8.19 11.32 8.60
N ALA A 87 9.47 11.55 8.37
CA ALA A 87 10.49 10.48 8.33
C ALA A 87 10.55 9.71 9.65
N GLU A 88 10.51 10.41 10.80
CA GLU A 88 10.47 9.78 12.12
C GLU A 88 9.17 8.96 12.33
N ALA A 89 8.02 9.47 11.89
CA ALA A 89 6.77 8.72 11.97
C ALA A 89 6.84 7.44 11.14
N ASN A 90 7.40 7.50 9.94
CA ASN A 90 7.62 6.34 9.09
C ASN A 90 8.60 5.34 9.73
N ALA A 91 9.70 5.82 10.31
CA ALA A 91 10.67 4.96 10.98
C ALA A 91 10.05 4.23 12.20
N ARG A 92 9.21 4.94 12.98
CA ARG A 92 8.45 4.30 14.08
C ARG A 92 7.48 3.25 13.55
N THR A 93 6.81 3.53 12.42
CA THR A 93 5.90 2.57 11.78
C THR A 93 6.64 1.33 11.30
N LEU A 94 7.78 1.52 10.62
CA LEU A 94 8.62 0.42 10.11
C LEU A 94 9.15 -0.46 11.26
N ALA A 95 9.56 0.15 12.37
CA ALA A 95 10.04 -0.57 13.55
C ALA A 95 8.93 -1.30 14.33
N GLN A 96 7.66 -0.96 14.08
CA GLN A 96 6.52 -1.56 14.78
C GLN A 96 6.21 -2.94 14.19
N GLN A 97 6.37 -3.98 15.00
CA GLN A 97 6.01 -5.34 14.60
C GLN A 97 4.54 -5.42 14.16
N GLY A 98 4.31 -6.04 13.00
CA GLY A 98 2.98 -6.20 12.45
C GLY A 98 2.43 -4.97 11.71
N SER A 99 3.24 -3.93 11.49
CA SER A 99 2.85 -2.77 10.68
C SER A 99 2.63 -3.16 9.20
N GLY A 100 3.33 -4.16 8.70
CA GLY A 100 3.33 -4.55 7.30
C GLY A 100 4.20 -3.67 6.41
N LEU A 101 4.93 -2.69 6.97
CA LEU A 101 5.93 -1.93 6.22
C LEU A 101 7.21 -2.73 6.06
N TYR A 102 7.83 -2.57 4.90
CA TYR A 102 9.10 -3.19 4.56
C TYR A 102 9.98 -2.21 3.76
N ASP A 103 11.25 -2.14 4.12
CA ASP A 103 12.23 -1.36 3.36
C ASP A 103 12.78 -2.19 2.20
N VAL A 104 12.25 -1.96 1.01
CA VAL A 104 12.68 -2.65 -0.22
C VAL A 104 14.11 -2.30 -0.64
N LEU A 105 14.72 -1.29 -0.01
CA LEU A 105 16.12 -0.90 -0.22
C LEU A 105 17.06 -1.54 0.82
N SER A 106 16.53 -2.33 1.76
CA SER A 106 17.33 -3.05 2.76
C SER A 106 18.24 -4.09 2.10
N GLU A 107 19.35 -4.38 2.77
CA GLU A 107 20.31 -5.43 2.34
C GLU A 107 19.95 -6.82 2.91
N HIS A 108 18.67 -7.06 3.21
CA HIS A 108 18.21 -8.33 3.75
C HIS A 108 18.37 -9.47 2.75
N VAL A 109 19.00 -10.55 3.17
CA VAL A 109 19.10 -11.79 2.40
C VAL A 109 17.94 -12.70 2.74
N TRP A 110 17.04 -12.88 1.79
CA TRP A 110 15.85 -13.72 1.95
C TRP A 110 16.18 -15.21 1.86
N LEU A 111 15.60 -16.00 2.77
CA LEU A 111 15.66 -17.46 2.73
C LEU A 111 14.29 -18.05 2.37
N ASN A 112 14.28 -19.26 1.77
CA ASN A 112 13.05 -19.97 1.44
C ASN A 112 12.12 -20.14 2.64
N GLU A 113 12.67 -20.37 3.84
CA GLU A 113 11.91 -20.50 5.09
C GLU A 113 11.24 -19.21 5.56
N GLU A 114 11.67 -18.06 5.06
CA GLU A 114 11.01 -16.78 5.30
C GLU A 114 9.89 -16.49 4.28
N VAL A 115 10.07 -16.95 3.03
CA VAL A 115 9.10 -16.73 1.94
C VAL A 115 7.90 -17.68 2.04
N LEU A 116 8.15 -18.94 2.36
CA LEU A 116 7.08 -19.95 2.44
C LEU A 116 5.93 -19.54 3.37
N PRO A 117 6.18 -19.10 4.63
CA PRO A 117 5.11 -18.66 5.52
C PRO A 117 4.31 -17.46 4.99
N LEU A 118 4.94 -16.54 4.23
CA LEU A 118 4.25 -15.41 3.62
C LEU A 118 3.23 -15.87 2.58
N ILE A 119 3.61 -16.86 1.75
CA ILE A 119 2.71 -17.45 0.75
C ILE A 119 1.60 -18.28 1.42
N GLU A 120 1.94 -19.04 2.46
CA GLU A 120 0.99 -19.91 3.17
C GLU A 120 0.05 -19.16 4.11
N ALA A 121 0.36 -17.91 4.47
CA ALA A 121 -0.52 -17.07 5.25
C ALA A 121 -1.86 -16.81 4.53
N TYR A 122 -1.88 -16.88 3.21
CA TYR A 122 -3.11 -16.74 2.42
C TYR A 122 -3.90 -18.04 2.38
N THR A 123 -5.17 -17.96 2.73
CA THR A 123 -6.13 -19.07 2.64
C THR A 123 -7.12 -18.84 1.50
N LEU A 124 -7.48 -19.90 0.80
CA LEU A 124 -8.46 -19.80 -0.30
C LEU A 124 -9.80 -19.24 0.24
N PRO A 125 -10.34 -18.18 -0.36
CA PRO A 125 -11.62 -17.63 0.04
C PRO A 125 -12.73 -18.67 -0.01
N GLU A 126 -13.53 -18.77 1.05
CA GLU A 126 -14.72 -19.62 1.05
C GLU A 126 -15.87 -18.90 0.35
N ARG A 127 -15.81 -18.84 -0.98
CA ARG A 127 -16.81 -18.24 -1.85
C ARG A 127 -17.38 -19.27 -2.80
N PRO A 128 -18.66 -19.12 -3.20
CA PRO A 128 -19.32 -20.13 -4.05
C PRO A 128 -18.81 -20.18 -5.49
N PHE A 129 -18.19 -19.06 -5.97
CA PHE A 129 -17.79 -18.93 -7.37
C PHE A 129 -16.35 -18.46 -7.51
N TYR A 130 -15.58 -19.14 -8.40
CA TYR A 130 -14.27 -18.70 -8.87
C TYR A 130 -14.32 -18.58 -10.40
N GLY A 131 -14.06 -17.37 -10.94
CA GLY A 131 -14.07 -17.11 -12.37
C GLY A 131 -15.41 -17.46 -13.04
N ALA A 132 -16.54 -17.06 -12.44
CA ALA A 132 -17.89 -17.33 -12.93
C ALA A 132 -18.24 -18.83 -13.03
N ARG A 133 -17.62 -19.69 -12.22
CA ARG A 133 -17.95 -21.12 -12.06
C ARG A 133 -18.07 -21.49 -10.61
N ALA A 134 -18.88 -22.51 -10.33
CA ALA A 134 -18.96 -23.10 -8.99
C ALA A 134 -17.57 -23.65 -8.59
N VAL A 135 -17.19 -23.43 -7.36
CA VAL A 135 -15.92 -23.92 -6.81
C VAL A 135 -16.01 -25.43 -6.60
N THR A 136 -15.02 -26.15 -7.13
CA THR A 136 -14.85 -27.60 -6.94
C THR A 136 -13.55 -27.90 -6.19
N PRO A 137 -13.40 -29.08 -5.56
CA PRO A 137 -12.15 -29.48 -4.94
C PRO A 137 -10.96 -29.42 -5.93
N GLU A 138 -11.14 -29.89 -7.17
CA GLU A 138 -10.10 -29.91 -8.20
C GLU A 138 -9.65 -28.51 -8.58
N LEU A 139 -10.58 -27.54 -8.67
CA LEU A 139 -10.24 -26.14 -8.94
C LEU A 139 -9.44 -25.53 -7.78
N ARG A 140 -9.79 -25.86 -6.53
CA ARG A 140 -9.04 -25.42 -5.35
C ARG A 140 -7.61 -25.99 -5.37
N GLU A 141 -7.47 -27.29 -5.64
CA GLU A 141 -6.16 -27.95 -5.75
C GLU A 141 -5.31 -27.33 -6.87
N GLN A 142 -5.91 -27.02 -8.02
CA GLN A 142 -5.20 -26.38 -9.13
C GLN A 142 -4.65 -24.99 -8.74
N ILE A 143 -5.45 -24.16 -8.07
CA ILE A 143 -5.01 -22.83 -7.61
C ILE A 143 -3.91 -22.95 -6.56
N LEU A 144 -4.05 -23.89 -5.61
CA LEU A 144 -3.03 -24.15 -4.59
C LEU A 144 -1.71 -24.65 -5.19
N ALA A 145 -1.79 -25.56 -6.16
CA ALA A 145 -0.60 -26.10 -6.85
C ALA A 145 0.16 -25.00 -7.62
N ASN A 146 -0.55 -24.03 -8.18
CA ASN A 146 0.07 -22.93 -8.92
C ASN A 146 1.00 -22.05 -8.06
N ARG A 147 0.88 -22.08 -6.71
CA ARG A 147 1.81 -21.40 -5.80
C ARG A 147 3.25 -21.96 -5.85
N ASN A 148 3.47 -23.16 -6.42
CA ASN A 148 4.79 -23.76 -6.65
C ASN A 148 5.67 -23.88 -5.38
N THR A 149 5.09 -24.15 -4.22
CA THR A 149 5.78 -24.04 -2.91
C THR A 149 6.64 -25.27 -2.55
N ALA A 150 6.65 -26.32 -3.38
CA ALA A 150 7.36 -27.56 -3.07
C ALA A 150 8.88 -27.33 -2.84
N PHE A 151 9.53 -26.56 -3.71
CA PHE A 151 10.96 -26.24 -3.58
C PHE A 151 11.27 -25.45 -2.31
N LEU A 152 10.43 -24.48 -1.95
CA LEU A 152 10.60 -23.68 -0.74
C LEU A 152 10.57 -24.55 0.53
N SER A 153 9.66 -25.52 0.57
CA SER A 153 9.51 -26.43 1.72
C SER A 153 10.60 -27.50 1.78
N GLU A 154 11.12 -27.96 0.63
CA GLU A 154 12.17 -28.99 0.57
C GLU A 154 13.55 -28.41 0.93
N PHE A 155 13.81 -27.14 0.60
CA PHE A 155 15.11 -26.47 0.78
C PHE A 155 15.00 -25.16 1.59
N PRO A 156 14.58 -25.21 2.86
CA PRO A 156 14.23 -24.01 3.64
C PRO A 156 15.41 -23.05 3.82
N GLY A 157 16.63 -23.54 4.07
CA GLY A 157 17.83 -22.72 4.26
C GLY A 157 18.48 -22.20 2.97
N THR A 158 17.84 -22.35 1.82
CA THR A 158 18.37 -21.86 0.54
C THR A 158 18.07 -20.36 0.39
N GLU A 159 19.08 -19.58 -0.03
CA GLU A 159 18.89 -18.18 -0.36
C GLU A 159 18.01 -18.01 -1.61
N VAL A 160 17.08 -17.08 -1.52
CA VAL A 160 16.22 -16.69 -2.64
C VAL A 160 17.07 -15.99 -3.69
N GLN A 161 16.95 -16.38 -4.94
CA GLN A 161 17.51 -15.62 -6.05
C GLN A 161 16.65 -14.37 -6.28
N LEU A 162 16.97 -13.33 -5.51
CA LEU A 162 16.22 -12.09 -5.53
C LEU A 162 16.29 -11.42 -6.90
N ARG A 163 15.13 -11.05 -7.46
CA ARG A 163 15.02 -10.18 -8.63
C ARG A 163 14.41 -8.86 -8.21
N TYR A 164 14.85 -7.79 -8.84
CA TYR A 164 14.37 -6.44 -8.59
C TYR A 164 13.42 -6.02 -9.71
N GLY A 165 12.30 -5.40 -9.38
CA GLY A 165 11.32 -4.95 -10.35
C GLY A 165 10.72 -3.60 -10.01
N ILE A 166 10.47 -2.80 -11.04
CA ILE A 166 9.69 -1.57 -10.94
C ILE A 166 8.32 -1.84 -11.57
N ILE A 167 7.26 -1.47 -10.87
CA ILE A 167 5.88 -1.58 -11.37
C ILE A 167 5.72 -0.64 -12.56
N SER A 168 5.46 -1.21 -13.75
CA SER A 168 5.37 -0.49 -15.03
C SER A 168 3.94 -0.06 -15.40
N GLN A 169 2.94 -0.62 -14.73
CA GLN A 169 1.53 -0.22 -14.75
C GLN A 169 0.90 -0.56 -13.40
N ASN A 170 -0.23 0.05 -13.03
CA ASN A 170 -0.87 -0.27 -11.75
C ASN A 170 -1.16 -1.77 -11.66
N ALA A 171 -0.56 -2.43 -10.67
CA ALA A 171 -0.50 -3.88 -10.57
C ALA A 171 -1.39 -4.42 -9.46
N PRO A 172 -2.47 -5.16 -9.76
CA PRO A 172 -3.27 -5.86 -8.77
C PRO A 172 -2.42 -6.83 -7.95
N VAL A 173 -2.50 -6.74 -6.62
CA VAL A 173 -1.86 -7.68 -5.70
C VAL A 173 -2.88 -8.69 -5.23
N ARG A 174 -2.60 -9.96 -5.42
CA ARG A 174 -3.54 -11.05 -5.20
C ARG A 174 -3.04 -12.03 -4.14
N SER A 175 -3.97 -12.63 -3.41
CA SER A 175 -3.65 -13.69 -2.44
C SER A 175 -3.20 -15.00 -3.09
N PHE A 176 -3.57 -15.24 -4.37
CA PHE A 176 -3.21 -16.44 -5.13
C PHE A 176 -2.82 -16.09 -6.57
N PRO A 177 -1.93 -16.88 -7.20
CA PRO A 177 -1.49 -16.68 -8.59
C PRO A 177 -2.60 -17.09 -9.56
N THR A 178 -3.61 -16.26 -9.71
CA THR A 178 -4.76 -16.50 -10.59
C THR A 178 -5.46 -15.22 -11.00
N SER A 179 -5.89 -15.12 -12.25
CA SER A 179 -6.76 -14.05 -12.75
C SER A 179 -8.25 -14.30 -12.46
N MET A 180 -8.61 -15.46 -11.91
CA MET A 180 -9.98 -15.72 -11.52
C MET A 180 -10.40 -14.80 -10.38
N ARG A 181 -11.67 -14.41 -10.37
CA ARG A 181 -12.27 -13.68 -9.25
C ARG A 181 -12.93 -14.66 -8.29
N ALA A 182 -12.74 -14.48 -6.99
CA ALA A 182 -13.52 -15.20 -5.98
C ALA A 182 -14.69 -14.33 -5.54
N THR A 183 -15.93 -14.74 -5.84
CA THR A 183 -17.12 -13.88 -5.67
C THR A 183 -18.28 -14.62 -5.01
N ASP A 184 -19.22 -13.87 -4.42
CA ASP A 184 -20.47 -14.39 -3.86
C ASP A 184 -21.55 -14.62 -4.93
N THR A 185 -21.42 -14.00 -6.08
CA THR A 185 -22.40 -14.04 -7.17
C THR A 185 -21.77 -14.51 -8.48
N LEU A 186 -22.55 -15.21 -9.28
CA LEU A 186 -22.11 -15.76 -10.58
C LEU A 186 -21.79 -14.65 -11.60
N ASP A 187 -22.47 -13.51 -11.51
CA ASP A 187 -22.25 -12.37 -12.41
C ASP A 187 -20.97 -11.58 -12.08
N GLY A 188 -20.30 -11.93 -11.00
CA GLY A 188 -19.00 -11.36 -10.61
C GLY A 188 -19.04 -9.87 -10.26
N ARG A 189 -20.21 -9.28 -9.98
CA ARG A 189 -20.34 -7.87 -9.60
C ARG A 189 -19.93 -7.59 -8.16
N ALA A 190 -19.92 -8.64 -7.32
CA ALA A 190 -19.43 -8.57 -5.95
C ALA A 190 -17.90 -8.37 -5.90
N PHE A 191 -17.38 -8.18 -4.69
CA PHE A 191 -15.93 -8.08 -4.47
C PHE A 191 -15.19 -9.29 -5.01
N ASP A 192 -13.98 -9.05 -5.50
CA ASP A 192 -13.01 -10.11 -5.77
C ASP A 192 -12.21 -10.40 -4.51
N TYR A 193 -12.51 -11.50 -3.83
CA TYR A 193 -11.84 -11.90 -2.61
C TYR A 193 -10.43 -12.50 -2.82
N PHE A 194 -9.94 -12.56 -4.04
CA PHE A 194 -8.52 -12.77 -4.32
C PHE A 194 -7.74 -11.46 -4.40
N GLN A 195 -8.44 -10.33 -4.58
CA GLN A 195 -7.83 -9.01 -4.63
C GLN A 195 -7.50 -8.51 -3.22
N GLU A 196 -6.24 -8.21 -2.96
CA GLU A 196 -5.76 -7.77 -1.65
C GLU A 196 -5.37 -6.29 -1.64
N SER A 197 -4.69 -5.84 -2.71
CA SER A 197 -4.15 -4.50 -2.82
C SER A 197 -3.84 -4.16 -4.29
N MET A 198 -3.18 -3.02 -4.50
CA MET A 198 -2.61 -2.62 -5.78
C MET A 198 -1.30 -1.90 -5.54
N PHE A 199 -0.24 -2.29 -6.25
CA PHE A 199 0.95 -1.47 -6.36
C PHE A 199 0.76 -0.45 -7.47
N GLN A 200 1.26 0.76 -7.23
CA GLN A 200 1.18 1.83 -8.21
C GLN A 200 2.40 1.81 -9.12
N ILE A 201 2.21 2.33 -10.35
CA ILE A 201 3.33 2.56 -11.27
C ILE A 201 4.46 3.32 -10.57
N GLY A 202 5.69 2.88 -10.80
CA GLY A 202 6.91 3.44 -10.19
C GLY A 202 7.28 2.86 -8.83
N GLU A 203 6.42 2.06 -8.18
CA GLU A 203 6.80 1.38 -6.94
C GLU A 203 7.79 0.25 -7.20
N GLY A 204 8.77 0.12 -6.30
CA GLY A 204 9.74 -0.97 -6.33
C GLY A 204 9.24 -2.20 -5.59
N VAL A 205 9.51 -3.36 -6.17
CA VAL A 205 9.18 -4.67 -5.56
C VAL A 205 10.36 -5.62 -5.62
N LEU A 206 10.50 -6.43 -4.57
CA LEU A 206 11.44 -7.55 -4.51
C LEU A 206 10.70 -8.82 -4.90
N VAL A 207 11.13 -9.48 -5.97
CA VAL A 207 10.53 -10.73 -6.43
C VAL A 207 11.16 -11.89 -5.69
N LEU A 208 10.34 -12.57 -4.87
CA LEU A 208 10.77 -13.61 -3.94
C LEU A 208 10.49 -15.02 -4.47
N HIS A 209 9.49 -15.19 -5.32
CA HIS A 209 9.09 -16.51 -5.82
C HIS A 209 8.29 -16.41 -7.12
N GLU A 210 8.17 -17.52 -7.86
CA GLU A 210 7.47 -17.62 -9.14
C GLU A 210 6.43 -18.73 -9.12
N SER A 211 5.26 -18.48 -9.72
CA SER A 211 4.21 -19.49 -9.87
C SER A 211 4.61 -20.62 -10.80
N LEU A 212 3.90 -21.77 -10.69
CA LEU A 212 4.20 -22.95 -11.50
C LEU A 212 4.02 -22.70 -13.01
N ASP A 213 3.08 -21.86 -13.40
CA ASP A 213 2.82 -21.49 -14.79
C ASP A 213 3.71 -20.34 -15.30
N GLY A 214 4.55 -19.74 -14.42
CA GLY A 214 5.45 -18.64 -14.74
C GLY A 214 4.76 -17.31 -15.07
N GLN A 215 3.43 -17.19 -14.86
CA GLN A 215 2.70 -15.95 -15.17
C GLN A 215 2.64 -14.97 -13.99
N TRP A 216 2.92 -15.47 -12.78
CA TRP A 216 2.81 -14.71 -11.55
C TRP A 216 4.09 -14.79 -10.75
N VAL A 217 4.39 -13.68 -10.08
CA VAL A 217 5.48 -13.63 -9.12
C VAL A 217 4.97 -13.20 -7.76
N PHE A 218 5.50 -13.82 -6.70
CA PHE A 218 5.25 -13.40 -5.34
C PHE A 218 6.27 -12.32 -4.97
N VAL A 219 5.76 -11.17 -4.58
CA VAL A 219 6.61 -9.98 -4.36
C VAL A 219 6.44 -9.41 -2.96
N GLN A 220 7.51 -8.77 -2.47
CA GLN A 220 7.49 -7.88 -1.32
C GLN A 220 7.61 -6.44 -1.82
N GLY A 221 6.58 -5.66 -1.62
CA GLY A 221 6.58 -4.21 -1.81
C GLY A 221 6.72 -3.43 -0.51
N PRO A 222 6.63 -2.09 -0.53
CA PRO A 222 6.87 -1.26 0.65
C PRO A 222 5.87 -1.48 1.80
N ASN A 223 4.63 -1.85 1.53
CA ASN A 223 3.58 -1.99 2.54
C ASN A 223 2.67 -3.20 2.34
N TYR A 224 3.00 -4.06 1.39
CA TYR A 224 2.25 -5.30 1.13
C TYR A 224 3.13 -6.36 0.47
N ASN A 225 2.73 -7.62 0.55
CA ASN A 225 3.25 -8.72 -0.25
C ASN A 225 2.10 -9.49 -0.88
N GLY A 226 2.38 -10.23 -1.94
CA GLY A 226 1.37 -11.04 -2.63
C GLY A 226 1.76 -11.36 -4.07
N TRP A 227 0.84 -11.95 -4.79
CA TRP A 227 1.05 -12.35 -6.18
C TRP A 227 0.70 -11.19 -7.12
N VAL A 228 1.62 -10.88 -8.01
CA VAL A 228 1.48 -9.87 -9.07
C VAL A 228 1.69 -10.55 -10.42
N HIS A 229 0.96 -10.14 -11.43
CA HIS A 229 1.18 -10.64 -12.79
C HIS A 229 2.56 -10.17 -13.28
N GLU A 230 3.34 -11.09 -13.85
CA GLU A 230 4.72 -10.78 -14.25
C GLU A 230 4.79 -9.64 -15.27
N GLU A 231 3.78 -9.52 -16.15
CA GLU A 231 3.70 -8.47 -17.17
C GLU A 231 3.56 -7.05 -16.60
N ASP A 232 3.16 -6.90 -15.33
CA ASP A 232 3.02 -5.60 -14.68
C ASP A 232 4.36 -5.05 -14.15
N ILE A 233 5.43 -5.85 -14.22
CA ILE A 233 6.73 -5.56 -13.63
C ILE A 233 7.80 -5.44 -14.72
N ALA A 234 8.56 -4.35 -14.71
CA ALA A 234 9.79 -4.21 -15.48
C ALA A 234 10.98 -4.63 -14.60
N PHE A 235 11.69 -5.70 -14.98
CA PHE A 235 12.81 -6.22 -14.20
C PHE A 235 14.07 -5.40 -14.47
N THR A 236 14.95 -5.33 -13.45
CA THR A 236 16.15 -4.49 -13.57
C THR A 236 17.28 -4.99 -12.67
N SER A 237 18.46 -4.41 -12.82
CA SER A 237 19.56 -4.62 -11.89
C SER A 237 19.28 -3.96 -10.54
N GLU A 238 19.90 -4.44 -9.45
CA GLU A 238 19.82 -3.78 -8.15
C GLU A 238 20.25 -2.31 -8.22
N ALA A 239 21.30 -2.02 -8.98
CA ALA A 239 21.83 -0.66 -9.13
C ALA A 239 20.79 0.28 -9.77
N ASP A 240 20.15 -0.14 -10.85
CA ASP A 240 19.13 0.66 -11.54
C ASP A 240 17.83 0.74 -10.74
N PHE A 241 17.46 -0.33 -10.03
CA PHE A 241 16.35 -0.34 -9.06
C PHE A 241 16.55 0.75 -8.00
N ARG A 242 17.71 0.75 -7.35
CA ARG A 242 18.05 1.77 -6.36
C ARG A 242 18.08 3.16 -6.97
N ALA A 243 18.72 3.33 -8.13
CA ALA A 243 18.80 4.62 -8.82
C ALA A 243 17.41 5.19 -9.18
N PHE A 244 16.47 4.33 -9.62
CA PHE A 244 15.12 4.76 -9.93
C PHE A 244 14.35 5.18 -8.66
N LEU A 245 14.37 4.37 -7.61
CA LEU A 245 13.62 4.61 -6.39
C LEU A 245 14.19 5.74 -5.52
N THR A 246 15.49 6.02 -5.63
CA THR A 246 16.15 7.08 -4.86
C THR A 246 16.44 8.31 -5.70
N ALA A 247 15.73 8.49 -6.80
CA ALA A 247 15.86 9.69 -7.63
C ALA A 247 15.65 10.94 -6.76
N ARG A 248 16.66 11.83 -6.75
CA ARG A 248 16.66 13.02 -5.89
C ARG A 248 15.49 13.94 -6.21
N ASP A 249 15.25 14.15 -7.50
CA ASP A 249 14.15 14.96 -7.97
C ASP A 249 13.00 14.03 -8.37
N PHE A 250 11.88 14.17 -7.71
CA PHE A 250 10.67 13.39 -7.95
C PHE A 250 9.43 14.25 -7.85
N ALA A 251 8.35 13.81 -8.46
CA ALA A 251 7.04 14.43 -8.28
C ALA A 251 6.04 13.42 -7.72
N VAL A 252 5.06 13.97 -7.03
CA VAL A 252 3.95 13.23 -6.42
C VAL A 252 2.64 13.66 -7.07
N ALA A 253 1.83 12.71 -7.52
CA ALA A 253 0.46 12.98 -7.92
C ALA A 253 -0.38 13.32 -6.68
N VAL A 254 -0.85 14.57 -6.59
CA VAL A 254 -1.62 15.09 -5.44
C VAL A 254 -3.10 15.25 -5.77
N ARG A 255 -3.49 14.84 -6.96
CA ARG A 255 -4.89 14.65 -7.40
C ARG A 255 -5.00 13.34 -8.13
N PRO A 256 -6.11 12.59 -7.96
CA PRO A 256 -6.31 11.31 -8.62
C PRO A 256 -6.70 11.46 -10.08
N GLY A 257 -6.44 10.41 -10.89
CA GLY A 257 -7.03 10.25 -12.21
C GLY A 257 -6.33 10.97 -13.35
N VAL A 258 -5.11 11.46 -13.15
CA VAL A 258 -4.30 11.98 -14.25
C VAL A 258 -3.98 10.86 -15.21
N GLN A 259 -4.30 11.06 -16.49
CA GLN A 259 -4.04 10.08 -17.53
C GLN A 259 -2.70 10.33 -18.19
N ALA A 260 -1.93 9.27 -18.40
CA ALA A 260 -0.69 9.27 -19.15
C ALA A 260 -0.74 8.23 -20.26
N THR A 261 -0.26 8.60 -21.46
CA THR A 261 -0.08 7.64 -22.56
C THR A 261 1.39 7.20 -22.55
N VAL A 262 1.61 5.91 -22.39
CA VAL A 262 2.94 5.31 -22.40
C VAL A 262 3.09 4.47 -23.66
N GLU A 263 4.08 4.83 -24.48
CA GLU A 263 4.45 4.06 -25.66
C GLU A 263 5.19 2.79 -25.21
N ARG A 264 4.87 1.66 -25.84
CA ARG A 264 5.54 0.39 -25.56
C ARG A 264 6.22 -0.12 -26.82
N PRO A 265 7.48 -0.56 -26.74
CA PRO A 265 8.15 -1.15 -27.90
C PRO A 265 7.34 -2.30 -28.49
N SER A 266 7.06 -2.25 -29.79
CA SER A 266 6.35 -3.28 -30.56
C SER A 266 4.94 -3.66 -30.07
N GLN A 267 4.34 -2.84 -29.20
CA GLN A 267 2.98 -3.03 -28.67
C GLN A 267 2.16 -1.75 -28.85
N GLU A 268 0.85 -1.85 -28.66
CA GLU A 268 0.00 -0.65 -28.59
C GLU A 268 0.34 0.17 -27.34
N ALA A 269 0.30 1.51 -27.48
CA ALA A 269 0.42 2.42 -26.35
C ALA A 269 -0.67 2.14 -25.31
N ILE A 270 -0.31 2.26 -24.05
CA ILE A 270 -1.28 2.09 -22.96
C ILE A 270 -1.66 3.42 -22.33
N GLN A 271 -2.90 3.52 -21.92
CA GLN A 271 -3.37 4.60 -21.06
C GLN A 271 -3.23 4.16 -19.61
N LEU A 272 -2.46 4.92 -18.84
CA LEU A 272 -2.26 4.70 -17.41
C LEU A 272 -2.96 5.78 -16.61
N THR A 273 -3.57 5.39 -15.49
CA THR A 273 -4.14 6.32 -14.52
C THR A 273 -3.15 6.52 -13.38
N LEU A 274 -2.66 7.74 -13.18
CA LEU A 274 -1.91 8.07 -12.00
C LEU A 274 -2.87 8.27 -10.84
N ARG A 275 -2.74 7.41 -9.83
CA ARG A 275 -3.53 7.48 -8.60
C ARG A 275 -2.92 8.50 -7.65
N LEU A 276 -3.70 8.90 -6.65
CA LEU A 276 -3.22 9.75 -5.57
C LEU A 276 -1.97 9.13 -4.92
N GLY A 277 -0.96 9.94 -4.64
CA GLY A 277 0.28 9.48 -4.01
C GLY A 277 1.25 8.71 -4.92
N THR A 278 0.98 8.61 -6.24
CA THR A 278 1.96 8.06 -7.21
C THR A 278 3.22 8.93 -7.20
N VAL A 279 4.38 8.29 -7.07
CA VAL A 279 5.70 8.94 -7.03
C VAL A 279 6.51 8.50 -8.24
N LEU A 280 6.99 9.45 -9.04
CA LEU A 280 7.83 9.19 -10.20
C LEU A 280 9.02 10.14 -10.24
N PRO A 281 10.20 9.72 -10.79
CA PRO A 281 11.32 10.60 -10.97
C PRO A 281 10.97 11.78 -11.88
N LEU A 282 11.48 12.96 -11.54
CA LEU A 282 11.13 14.25 -12.15
C LEU A 282 12.28 14.74 -13.05
N LYS A 283 11.96 15.17 -14.27
CA LYS A 283 12.88 15.85 -15.17
C LYS A 283 12.66 17.35 -15.25
N ARG A 284 11.39 17.75 -15.24
CA ARG A 284 11.03 19.17 -15.34
C ARG A 284 9.72 19.41 -14.60
N PHE A 285 9.66 20.55 -13.92
CA PHE A 285 8.47 21.00 -13.22
C PHE A 285 8.27 22.50 -13.45
N ASP A 286 7.09 22.89 -13.94
CA ASP A 286 6.63 24.26 -13.98
C ASP A 286 5.11 24.31 -13.71
N GLU A 287 4.55 25.53 -13.65
CA GLU A 287 3.12 25.71 -13.33
C GLU A 287 2.18 25.08 -14.35
N SER A 288 2.59 24.95 -15.58
CA SER A 288 1.76 24.45 -16.69
C SER A 288 2.02 23.01 -17.07
N ALA A 289 3.24 22.50 -16.81
CA ALA A 289 3.66 21.17 -17.24
C ALA A 289 4.62 20.50 -16.27
N VAL A 290 4.56 19.18 -16.24
CA VAL A 290 5.50 18.32 -15.53
C VAL A 290 6.01 17.25 -16.49
N THR A 291 7.33 17.02 -16.53
CA THR A 291 7.95 15.92 -17.28
C THR A 291 8.44 14.87 -16.29
N LEU A 292 7.85 13.69 -16.33
CA LEU A 292 8.12 12.56 -15.44
C LEU A 292 8.82 11.44 -16.20
N VAL A 293 9.58 10.61 -15.48
CA VAL A 293 10.22 9.41 -16.00
C VAL A 293 9.36 8.20 -15.65
N PHE A 294 8.74 7.63 -16.66
CA PHE A 294 7.89 6.44 -16.52
C PHE A 294 8.72 5.17 -16.70
N PRO A 295 8.55 4.16 -15.85
CA PRO A 295 9.08 2.83 -16.09
C PRO A 295 8.29 2.15 -17.20
N VAL A 296 8.98 1.54 -18.14
CA VAL A 296 8.40 0.79 -19.26
C VAL A 296 9.00 -0.60 -19.27
N ARG A 297 8.15 -1.62 -19.37
CA ARG A 297 8.59 -2.99 -19.60
C ARG A 297 8.84 -3.19 -21.09
N ASN A 298 10.05 -3.56 -21.48
CA ASN A 298 10.39 -3.87 -22.87
C ASN A 298 9.97 -5.31 -23.25
N GLU A 299 10.24 -5.70 -24.49
CA GLU A 299 9.83 -7.01 -25.07
C GLU A 299 10.39 -8.22 -24.32
N VAL A 300 11.54 -8.09 -23.67
CA VAL A 300 12.17 -9.18 -22.91
C VAL A 300 11.88 -9.11 -21.42
N GLY A 301 11.12 -8.11 -20.97
CA GLY A 301 10.70 -7.95 -19.60
C GLY A 301 11.56 -6.98 -18.79
N ASP A 302 12.58 -6.38 -19.37
CA ASP A 302 13.50 -5.50 -18.67
C ASP A 302 12.98 -4.06 -18.60
N LEU A 303 13.51 -3.30 -17.62
CA LEU A 303 13.20 -1.90 -17.42
C LEU A 303 13.83 -1.01 -18.51
N GLU A 304 12.97 -0.29 -19.17
CA GLU A 304 13.31 0.93 -19.92
C GLU A 304 12.60 2.12 -19.28
N THR A 305 12.97 3.33 -19.67
CA THR A 305 12.32 4.54 -19.15
C THR A 305 11.87 5.44 -20.28
N GLN A 306 10.73 6.10 -20.09
CA GLN A 306 10.18 7.08 -21.03
C GLN A 306 9.90 8.40 -20.32
N GLU A 307 10.38 9.51 -20.89
CA GLU A 307 10.03 10.84 -20.43
C GLU A 307 8.70 11.27 -21.04
N ILE A 308 7.70 11.54 -20.17
CA ILE A 308 6.37 11.95 -20.59
C ILE A 308 6.05 13.30 -19.95
N THR A 309 5.63 14.24 -20.81
CA THR A 309 5.19 15.56 -20.34
C THR A 309 3.67 15.58 -20.23
N LEU A 310 3.21 15.91 -19.03
CA LEU A 310 1.79 16.01 -18.66
C LEU A 310 1.46 17.46 -18.31
N GLU A 311 0.18 17.81 -18.42
CA GLU A 311 -0.34 19.07 -17.90
C GLU A 311 -0.27 19.11 -16.38
N ASN A 312 0.25 20.21 -15.81
CA ASN A 312 0.31 20.41 -14.37
C ASN A 312 -0.71 21.47 -13.94
N ASN A 313 -1.96 21.16 -13.96
CA ASN A 313 -3.06 22.00 -13.47
C ASN A 313 -3.26 21.90 -11.94
N GLY A 314 -2.16 21.78 -11.19
CA GLY A 314 -2.15 21.54 -9.75
C GLY A 314 -2.35 20.06 -9.38
N ALA A 315 -2.12 19.14 -10.35
CA ALA A 315 -2.23 17.71 -10.14
C ALA A 315 -0.96 17.09 -9.53
N PHE A 316 0.17 17.81 -9.60
CA PHE A 316 1.46 17.33 -9.14
C PHE A 316 2.13 18.30 -8.17
N SER A 317 2.93 17.75 -7.26
CA SER A 317 3.89 18.46 -6.42
C SER A 317 5.31 18.02 -6.77
N ALA A 318 6.26 18.94 -6.81
CA ALA A 318 7.69 18.61 -6.85
C ALA A 318 8.13 18.21 -5.43
N GLY A 319 8.34 16.91 -5.22
CA GLY A 319 8.50 16.32 -3.90
C GLY A 319 7.18 16.19 -3.13
N PHE A 320 7.26 15.70 -1.90
CA PHE A 320 6.09 15.60 -1.02
C PHE A 320 5.59 16.97 -0.61
N LEU A 321 4.26 17.09 -0.45
CA LEU A 321 3.65 18.31 0.11
C LEU A 321 4.08 18.51 1.56
N PRO A 322 4.26 19.76 2.02
CA PRO A 322 4.37 20.06 3.44
C PRO A 322 3.09 19.63 4.17
N TYR A 323 3.25 18.85 5.25
CA TYR A 323 2.10 18.36 6.00
C TYR A 323 1.43 19.47 6.81
N SER A 324 0.13 19.56 6.68
CA SER A 324 -0.80 20.21 7.61
C SER A 324 -2.16 19.56 7.49
N ALA A 325 -2.99 19.65 8.53
CA ALA A 325 -4.35 19.09 8.49
C ALA A 325 -5.17 19.68 7.33
N ASP A 326 -5.09 20.98 7.09
CA ASP A 326 -5.83 21.62 5.99
C ASP A 326 -5.36 21.13 4.62
N ALA A 327 -4.05 20.96 4.41
CA ALA A 327 -3.51 20.45 3.16
C ALA A 327 -3.92 18.98 2.95
N LEU A 328 -3.85 18.15 4.00
CA LEU A 328 -4.31 16.75 3.96
C LEU A 328 -5.80 16.69 3.58
N LEU A 329 -6.64 17.47 4.23
CA LEU A 329 -8.07 17.48 3.96
C LEU A 329 -8.38 17.98 2.54
N ALA A 330 -7.63 18.96 2.03
CA ALA A 330 -7.76 19.41 0.63
C ALA A 330 -7.42 18.28 -0.37
N VAL A 331 -6.39 17.49 -0.07
CA VAL A 331 -6.05 16.28 -0.87
C VAL A 331 -7.14 15.23 -0.75
N ALA A 332 -7.56 14.88 0.46
CA ALA A 332 -8.58 13.86 0.71
C ALA A 332 -9.93 14.22 0.06
N ASN A 333 -10.33 15.48 0.12
CA ASN A 333 -11.56 15.98 -0.53
C ASN A 333 -11.51 15.86 -2.05
N SER A 334 -10.33 15.86 -2.69
CA SER A 334 -10.19 15.67 -4.13
C SER A 334 -10.61 14.27 -4.63
N VAL A 335 -10.75 13.31 -3.70
CA VAL A 335 -11.14 11.91 -3.99
C VAL A 335 -12.66 11.69 -3.80
N ILE A 336 -13.40 12.67 -3.27
CA ILE A 336 -14.85 12.53 -3.08
C ILE A 336 -15.54 12.21 -4.42
N GLY A 337 -16.41 11.21 -4.38
CA GLY A 337 -17.17 10.74 -5.54
C GLY A 337 -16.52 9.58 -6.31
N TRP A 338 -15.25 9.26 -6.03
CA TRP A 338 -14.64 8.05 -6.60
C TRP A 338 -15.32 6.81 -6.07
N GLU A 339 -15.43 5.80 -6.94
CA GLU A 339 -16.05 4.53 -6.58
C GLU A 339 -15.24 3.79 -5.49
N TYR A 340 -15.93 2.98 -4.72
CA TYR A 340 -15.31 2.04 -3.80
C TYR A 340 -14.77 0.83 -4.57
N GLY A 341 -13.51 0.45 -4.35
CA GLY A 341 -12.91 -0.76 -4.90
C GLY A 341 -12.23 -1.56 -3.80
N TRP A 342 -12.74 -2.76 -3.50
CA TRP A 342 -12.09 -3.67 -2.55
C TRP A 342 -10.67 -4.00 -3.03
N GLY A 343 -9.66 -3.84 -2.15
CA GLY A 343 -8.26 -4.05 -2.53
C GLY A 343 -7.80 -3.17 -3.68
N ASP A 344 -8.40 -2.00 -3.85
CA ASP A 344 -8.13 -1.04 -4.94
C ASP A 344 -8.57 -1.53 -6.33
N GLU A 345 -9.50 -2.48 -6.39
CA GLU A 345 -10.00 -3.03 -7.65
C GLU A 345 -10.42 -1.92 -8.62
N LYS A 346 -10.00 -2.05 -9.88
CA LYS A 346 -10.22 -1.07 -10.97
C LYS A 346 -9.66 0.32 -10.66
N GLU A 347 -8.54 0.38 -9.94
CA GLU A 347 -7.87 1.63 -9.55
C GLU A 347 -8.70 2.54 -8.63
N ASN A 348 -9.81 2.02 -8.07
CA ASN A 348 -10.65 2.70 -7.10
C ASN A 348 -10.04 2.65 -5.68
N TYR A 349 -10.79 3.10 -4.67
CA TYR A 349 -10.29 3.22 -3.30
C TYR A 349 -11.13 2.37 -2.33
N ASP A 350 -10.48 1.57 -1.48
CA ASP A 350 -11.10 1.10 -0.26
C ASP A 350 -10.82 2.06 0.92
N CYS A 351 -11.31 1.76 2.10
CA CYS A 351 -11.19 2.65 3.25
C CYS A 351 -9.73 2.93 3.64
N SER A 352 -8.88 1.91 3.61
CA SER A 352 -7.49 2.00 4.04
C SER A 352 -6.57 2.56 2.94
N SER A 353 -6.84 2.30 1.67
CA SER A 353 -6.10 2.93 0.59
C SER A 353 -6.47 4.40 0.45
N PHE A 354 -7.75 4.78 0.60
CA PHE A 354 -8.16 6.17 0.62
C PHE A 354 -7.38 6.97 1.66
N SER A 355 -7.37 6.52 2.92
CA SER A 355 -6.59 7.18 3.97
C SER A 355 -5.08 7.13 3.66
N GLY A 356 -4.53 5.94 3.36
CA GLY A 356 -3.10 5.76 3.13
C GLY A 356 -2.54 6.60 1.99
N LEU A 357 -3.22 6.65 0.85
CA LEU A 357 -2.78 7.43 -0.32
C LEU A 357 -2.96 8.93 -0.14
N SER A 358 -3.97 9.37 0.62
CA SER A 358 -4.09 10.78 1.01
C SER A 358 -2.88 11.24 1.82
N TYR A 359 -2.46 10.46 2.80
CA TYR A 359 -1.26 10.72 3.59
C TYR A 359 0.04 10.54 2.81
N ARG A 360 0.07 9.64 1.79
CA ARG A 360 1.23 9.41 0.93
C ARG A 360 1.67 10.68 0.19
N CYS A 361 0.75 11.60 -0.14
CA CYS A 361 1.08 12.89 -0.76
C CYS A 361 2.01 13.76 0.09
N PHE A 362 2.10 13.47 1.39
CA PHE A 362 2.94 14.17 2.38
C PHE A 362 4.17 13.34 2.79
N GLY A 363 4.40 12.21 2.14
CA GLY A 363 5.52 11.31 2.44
C GLY A 363 5.26 10.29 3.54
N PHE A 364 4.05 10.19 4.07
CA PHE A 364 3.71 9.16 5.03
C PHE A 364 3.49 7.80 4.35
N TYR A 365 4.17 6.77 4.85
CA TYR A 365 3.97 5.37 4.44
C TYR A 365 3.08 4.66 5.45
N MET A 366 1.78 4.67 5.19
CA MET A 366 0.82 3.99 6.06
C MET A 366 0.77 2.49 5.79
N PRO A 367 0.55 1.66 6.83
CA PRO A 367 0.17 0.27 6.64
C PRO A 367 -1.02 0.12 5.70
N ARG A 368 -0.98 -0.89 4.83
CA ARG A 368 -2.05 -1.10 3.83
C ARG A 368 -3.38 -1.53 4.44
N ASN A 369 -3.34 -2.44 5.41
CA ASN A 369 -4.55 -2.97 6.01
C ASN A 369 -5.14 -2.02 7.08
N SER A 370 -6.45 -1.84 7.08
CA SER A 370 -7.15 -0.99 8.06
C SER A 370 -6.84 -1.38 9.51
N SER A 371 -6.71 -2.67 9.80
CA SER A 371 -6.35 -3.16 11.14
C SER A 371 -4.93 -2.77 11.58
N GLN A 372 -4.04 -2.52 10.62
CA GLN A 372 -2.64 -2.16 10.85
C GLN A 372 -2.44 -0.64 10.89
N GLN A 373 -3.35 0.16 10.35
CA GLN A 373 -3.19 1.63 10.33
C GLN A 373 -3.16 2.26 11.74
N ARG A 374 -3.63 1.55 12.77
CA ARG A 374 -3.41 1.94 14.17
C ARG A 374 -1.92 1.94 14.58
N TYR A 375 -1.05 1.25 13.85
CA TYR A 375 0.40 1.21 14.11
C TYR A 375 1.15 2.33 13.40
N PHE A 376 0.45 3.15 12.65
CA PHE A 376 1.05 4.28 11.98
C PHE A 376 1.69 5.23 13.01
N GLY A 377 2.92 5.68 12.75
CA GLY A 377 3.83 6.33 13.69
C GLY A 377 3.43 7.70 14.24
N GLY A 378 2.15 8.06 14.17
CA GLY A 378 1.56 9.17 14.91
C GLY A 378 1.32 8.85 16.38
N THR A 379 0.60 9.74 17.08
CA THR A 379 0.12 9.48 18.44
C THR A 379 -1.17 8.66 18.37
N VAL A 380 -1.13 7.43 18.91
CA VAL A 380 -2.29 6.53 18.97
C VAL A 380 -2.98 6.70 20.31
N THR A 381 -4.22 7.14 20.30
CA THR A 381 -5.08 7.26 21.49
C THR A 381 -6.12 6.16 21.50
N ASP A 382 -6.12 5.30 22.53
CA ASP A 382 -7.19 4.35 22.76
C ASP A 382 -8.40 5.09 23.38
N VAL A 383 -9.50 5.12 22.63
CA VAL A 383 -10.75 5.77 23.03
C VAL A 383 -11.87 4.78 23.29
N SER A 384 -11.57 3.48 23.37
CA SER A 384 -12.57 2.41 23.52
C SER A 384 -13.42 2.53 24.80
N GLY A 385 -12.85 3.11 25.88
CA GLY A 385 -13.54 3.34 27.14
C GLY A 385 -14.16 4.72 27.31
N GLN A 386 -14.06 5.59 26.28
CA GLN A 386 -14.54 6.97 26.37
C GLN A 386 -16.00 7.08 25.92
N ASP A 387 -16.75 8.01 26.55
CA ASP A 387 -18.07 8.41 26.09
C ASP A 387 -18.00 9.22 24.78
N ARG A 388 -19.14 9.31 24.08
CA ARG A 388 -19.25 10.02 22.81
C ARG A 388 -18.81 11.50 22.90
N ALA A 389 -19.21 12.17 23.97
CA ALA A 389 -18.89 13.60 24.15
C ALA A 389 -17.36 13.82 24.29
N SER A 390 -16.67 12.88 24.93
CA SER A 390 -15.21 12.91 25.06
C SER A 390 -14.53 12.61 23.73
N LYS A 391 -15.04 11.64 22.96
CA LYS A 391 -14.54 11.37 21.59
C LYS A 391 -14.71 12.57 20.67
N TYR A 392 -15.88 13.19 20.65
CA TYR A 392 -16.13 14.39 19.84
C TYR A 392 -15.19 15.55 20.22
N ARG A 393 -15.05 15.88 21.49
CA ARG A 393 -14.12 16.91 21.94
C ARG A 393 -12.66 16.64 21.54
N PHE A 394 -12.27 15.37 21.51
CA PHE A 394 -10.94 15.00 21.05
C PHE A 394 -10.81 15.26 19.55
N LEU A 395 -11.79 14.84 18.74
CA LEU A 395 -11.80 15.02 17.29
C LEU A 395 -11.79 16.51 16.90
N GLU A 396 -12.58 17.36 17.56
CA GLU A 396 -12.62 18.81 17.31
C GLU A 396 -11.24 19.49 17.36
N GLN A 397 -10.32 18.91 18.12
CA GLN A 397 -8.95 19.41 18.27
C GLN A 397 -7.97 18.81 17.26
N HIS A 398 -8.40 17.79 16.49
CA HIS A 398 -7.53 17.03 15.63
C HIS A 398 -8.13 16.78 14.23
N PRO A 399 -8.41 17.83 13.44
CA PRO A 399 -8.76 17.63 12.02
C PRO A 399 -7.67 16.85 11.29
N GLY A 400 -8.06 15.96 10.39
CA GLY A 400 -7.15 15.05 9.71
C GLY A 400 -6.85 13.76 10.49
N ALA A 401 -7.27 13.60 11.74
CA ALA A 401 -7.03 12.38 12.50
C ALA A 401 -7.64 11.14 11.82
N VAL A 402 -6.95 9.99 11.92
CA VAL A 402 -7.48 8.71 11.46
C VAL A 402 -8.25 8.03 12.57
N LEU A 403 -9.54 7.76 12.34
CA LEU A 403 -10.39 6.98 13.23
C LEU A 403 -10.38 5.54 12.79
N ALA A 404 -10.13 4.62 13.71
CA ALA A 404 -10.06 3.20 13.41
C ALA A 404 -10.91 2.36 14.35
N TYR A 405 -11.62 1.39 13.77
CA TYR A 405 -12.22 0.27 14.48
C TYR A 405 -12.00 -1.02 13.67
N PRO A 406 -12.22 -2.22 14.25
CA PRO A 406 -11.97 -3.45 13.51
C PRO A 406 -12.71 -3.51 12.18
N GLY A 407 -11.96 -3.55 11.08
CA GLY A 407 -12.47 -3.66 9.71
C GLY A 407 -12.69 -2.35 8.96
N HIS A 408 -12.48 -1.17 9.58
CA HIS A 408 -12.67 0.09 8.88
C HIS A 408 -11.83 1.25 9.45
N VAL A 409 -11.47 2.18 8.57
CA VAL A 409 -10.80 3.43 8.90
C VAL A 409 -11.46 4.61 8.19
N MET A 410 -11.34 5.78 8.80
CA MET A 410 -11.96 7.03 8.35
C MET A 410 -11.01 8.19 8.69
N VAL A 411 -11.13 9.32 8.00
CA VAL A 411 -10.41 10.55 8.29
C VAL A 411 -11.39 11.57 8.86
N TYR A 412 -11.10 12.11 10.04
CA TYR A 412 -11.92 13.18 10.61
C TYR A 412 -11.70 14.48 9.84
N GLU A 413 -12.78 15.11 9.41
CA GLU A 413 -12.68 16.30 8.59
C GLU A 413 -12.87 17.59 9.41
N LYS A 414 -14.07 17.78 9.96
CA LYS A 414 -14.44 19.05 10.58
C LYS A 414 -15.62 18.91 11.53
N THR A 415 -15.83 19.97 12.32
CA THR A 415 -17.10 20.26 12.98
C THR A 415 -17.76 21.44 12.29
N GLU A 416 -19.00 21.31 11.87
CA GLU A 416 -19.78 22.37 11.23
C GLU A 416 -21.19 22.37 11.80
N GLU A 417 -21.66 23.49 12.29
CA GLU A 417 -23.00 23.65 12.93
C GLU A 417 -23.28 22.62 14.06
N GLY A 418 -22.22 22.22 14.78
CA GLY A 418 -22.31 21.26 15.87
C GLY A 418 -22.40 19.79 15.42
N ARG A 419 -22.18 19.51 14.15
CA ARG A 419 -22.11 18.17 13.56
C ARG A 419 -20.66 17.85 13.19
N HIS A 420 -20.29 16.58 13.32
CA HIS A 420 -18.93 16.10 13.06
C HIS A 420 -18.90 15.31 11.75
N TYR A 421 -18.00 15.68 10.86
CA TYR A 421 -17.89 15.10 9.53
C TYR A 421 -16.62 14.27 9.41
N ILE A 422 -16.75 13.15 8.70
CA ILE A 422 -15.65 12.28 8.32
C ILE A 422 -15.61 12.10 6.81
N LEU A 423 -14.42 11.82 6.30
CA LEU A 423 -14.20 11.34 4.94
C LEU A 423 -13.88 9.86 4.99
N HIS A 424 -14.55 9.05 4.20
CA HIS A 424 -14.27 7.63 4.11
C HIS A 424 -14.73 7.01 2.79
N ALA A 425 -14.14 5.86 2.45
CA ALA A 425 -14.61 4.99 1.38
C ALA A 425 -15.36 3.81 2.00
N ASN A 426 -16.62 3.59 1.62
CA ASN A 426 -17.37 2.42 2.07
C ASN A 426 -18.41 1.99 1.04
N THR A 427 -18.97 0.80 1.25
CA THR A 427 -20.00 0.21 0.39
C THR A 427 -21.39 0.51 0.84
N SER A 428 -21.60 0.66 2.15
CA SER A 428 -22.92 0.80 2.76
C SER A 428 -22.82 1.30 4.19
N TRP A 429 -23.95 1.79 4.69
CA TRP A 429 -24.11 2.25 6.06
C TRP A 429 -25.56 2.08 6.52
N TYR A 430 -25.80 2.16 7.82
CA TYR A 430 -27.13 2.22 8.41
C TYR A 430 -27.33 3.62 9.00
N ASP A 431 -28.54 4.15 8.89
CA ASP A 431 -28.90 5.39 9.58
C ASP A 431 -29.34 5.10 11.04
N GLY A 432 -29.59 6.17 11.81
CA GLY A 432 -30.05 6.05 13.20
C GLY A 432 -31.42 5.38 13.36
N ALA A 433 -32.20 5.21 12.29
CA ALA A 433 -33.45 4.46 12.27
C ALA A 433 -33.24 2.97 11.89
N GLY A 434 -32.00 2.56 11.59
CA GLY A 434 -31.65 1.20 11.19
C GLY A 434 -31.96 0.90 9.71
N VAL A 435 -32.13 1.93 8.88
CA VAL A 435 -32.33 1.75 7.45
C VAL A 435 -30.97 1.57 6.77
N PHE A 436 -30.86 0.55 5.92
CA PHE A 436 -29.67 0.27 5.13
C PHE A 436 -29.59 1.20 3.90
N HIS A 437 -28.41 1.75 3.68
CA HIS A 437 -28.11 2.61 2.54
C HIS A 437 -26.86 2.10 1.82
N GLU A 438 -26.87 2.13 0.50
CA GLU A 438 -25.70 1.86 -0.33
C GLU A 438 -24.93 3.15 -0.58
N ALA A 439 -23.58 3.07 -0.57
CA ALA A 439 -22.69 4.18 -0.86
C ALA A 439 -21.77 3.86 -2.05
N TYR A 440 -20.99 2.79 -1.99
CA TYR A 440 -19.98 2.37 -2.99
C TYR A 440 -19.08 3.50 -3.50
N ARG A 441 -18.64 4.39 -2.60
CA ARG A 441 -17.84 5.55 -2.97
C ARG A 441 -17.04 6.12 -1.80
N VAL A 442 -16.12 7.05 -2.14
CA VAL A 442 -15.54 8.00 -1.19
C VAL A 442 -16.51 9.16 -1.00
N TRP A 443 -16.83 9.50 0.24
CA TRP A 443 -17.77 10.57 0.54
C TRP A 443 -17.57 11.19 1.91
N GLU A 444 -18.10 12.40 2.09
CA GLU A 444 -18.21 13.10 3.36
C GLU A 444 -19.50 12.64 4.08
N ALA A 445 -19.38 12.25 5.33
CA ALA A 445 -20.50 11.74 6.10
C ALA A 445 -20.58 12.38 7.49
N PRO A 446 -21.81 12.76 7.95
CA PRO A 446 -22.00 13.21 9.31
C PRO A 446 -21.97 12.00 10.27
N LEU A 447 -21.01 12.02 11.20
CA LEU A 447 -20.71 10.88 12.07
C LEU A 447 -21.88 10.53 13.01
N GLU A 448 -22.74 11.52 13.33
CA GLU A 448 -23.95 11.33 14.13
C GLU A 448 -25.04 10.50 13.46
N GLU A 449 -25.03 10.44 12.11
CA GLU A 449 -26.03 9.70 11.35
C GLU A 449 -25.61 8.29 11.02
N LEU A 450 -24.31 8.00 11.15
CA LEU A 450 -23.78 6.69 10.82
C LEU A 450 -24.01 5.69 11.96
N ALA A 451 -24.78 4.65 11.67
CA ALA A 451 -25.01 3.53 12.57
C ALA A 451 -24.48 2.22 12.00
N ARG A 452 -24.36 1.23 12.85
CA ARG A 452 -24.06 -0.16 12.51
C ARG A 452 -25.36 -0.96 12.42
N SER A 453 -25.26 -2.17 11.88
CA SER A 453 -26.42 -3.08 11.75
C SER A 453 -27.10 -3.43 13.06
N ASP A 454 -26.41 -3.29 14.21
CA ASP A 454 -26.93 -3.49 15.54
C ASP A 454 -27.60 -2.24 16.15
N GLY A 455 -27.67 -1.14 15.40
CA GLY A 455 -28.25 0.14 15.80
C GLY A 455 -27.34 1.01 16.67
N SER A 456 -26.13 0.57 17.01
CA SER A 456 -25.14 1.40 17.69
C SER A 456 -24.55 2.43 16.71
N LEU A 457 -24.19 3.63 17.17
CA LEU A 457 -23.51 4.60 16.31
C LEU A 457 -22.11 4.12 15.95
N LEU A 458 -21.67 4.50 14.75
CA LEU A 458 -20.34 4.14 14.25
C LEU A 458 -19.23 4.63 15.20
N LEU A 459 -19.39 5.83 15.78
CA LEU A 459 -18.45 6.39 16.75
C LEU A 459 -18.26 5.51 18.00
N ASP A 460 -19.29 4.76 18.42
CA ASP A 460 -19.17 3.85 19.57
C ASP A 460 -18.18 2.71 19.28
N ALA A 461 -18.09 2.28 18.02
CA ALA A 461 -17.16 1.24 17.59
C ALA A 461 -15.73 1.74 17.44
N VAL A 462 -15.48 3.04 17.31
CA VAL A 462 -14.13 3.62 17.19
C VAL A 462 -13.34 3.31 18.46
N ARG A 463 -12.21 2.64 18.28
CA ARG A 463 -11.29 2.22 19.35
C ARG A 463 -10.03 3.07 19.40
N TRP A 464 -9.53 3.46 18.25
CA TRP A 464 -8.28 4.19 18.14
C TRP A 464 -8.46 5.45 17.30
N ILE A 465 -7.86 6.51 17.75
CA ILE A 465 -7.68 7.74 16.98
C ILE A 465 -6.18 7.98 16.87
N VAL A 466 -5.71 8.12 15.64
CA VAL A 466 -4.29 8.37 15.32
C VAL A 466 -4.16 9.82 14.85
N THR A 467 -3.31 10.57 15.53
CA THR A 467 -3.06 11.99 15.22
C THR A 467 -1.60 12.20 14.85
N PHE A 468 -1.35 13.23 14.07
CA PHE A 468 -0.02 13.67 13.65
C PHE A 468 0.27 15.06 14.17
N PRO A 469 1.55 15.37 14.44
CA PRO A 469 1.95 16.70 14.91
C PRO A 469 1.72 17.80 13.89
#